data_c27abf4911422190922891f67175a191
#
_entry.id   c27abf4911422190922891f67175a191
#
_cell.length_a   1.000
_cell.length_b   1.000
_cell.length_c   1.000
_cell.angle_alpha   90.00
_cell.angle_beta   90.00
_cell.angle_gamma   90.00
#
_symmetry.space_group_name_H-M   'P 1'
#
loop_
_entity.id
_entity.type
_entity.pdbx_description
1 polymer ?
#
loop_
_entity_poly.entity_id
_entity_poly.type
_entity_poly.pdbx_seq_one_letter_code
_entity_poly.pdbx_strand_id
1 'polypeptide(L)'
;MDFSTVQSSLISHKIELGLVQKRQVKRMSQSTSKVNQKFEYLIVLDFESTCWDTWPPAGQNEIIEFPAVLLDLSSGNTLSEFHEYVKPTEQSILSSFCKNLTGITQEQVDAGIPLGACLCLFSSWIQKLCEQYQMSFNISVPGKHVTFATWSDWDLQICLHRECLRKQLKKPEFFNYWIDIRNFTIGLQKAWLEPCKIWAYHL
;
A
#
# COMPACT_ATOMS: atom_id res chain seq x y z
N MET A 1 13.28 -4.85 21.19
CA MET A 1 13.99 -5.14 19.93
C MET A 1 13.45 -4.15 18.91
N ASP A 2 14.34 -3.43 18.28
CA ASP A 2 14.01 -2.26 17.45
C ASP A 2 13.37 -2.71 16.12
N PHE A 3 12.22 -2.15 15.77
CA PHE A 3 11.44 -2.50 14.56
C PHE A 3 12.22 -2.29 13.25
N SER A 4 13.17 -1.35 13.23
CA SER A 4 14.07 -1.11 12.09
C SER A 4 14.96 -2.32 11.77
N THR A 5 15.29 -3.11 12.79
CA THR A 5 16.15 -4.30 12.67
C THR A 5 15.39 -5.49 12.07
N VAL A 6 14.08 -5.59 12.27
CA VAL A 6 13.26 -6.71 11.75
C VAL A 6 12.96 -6.52 10.27
N GLN A 7 12.64 -5.30 9.83
CA GLN A 7 12.39 -5.02 8.41
C GLN A 7 13.67 -5.09 7.56
N SER A 8 14.79 -4.59 8.06
CA SER A 8 16.08 -4.76 7.38
C SER A 8 16.49 -6.24 7.29
N SER A 9 16.14 -7.05 8.30
CA SER A 9 16.34 -8.51 8.29
C SER A 9 15.49 -9.22 7.25
N LEU A 10 14.20 -8.85 7.08
CA LEU A 10 13.32 -9.44 6.07
C LEU A 10 13.72 -9.07 4.64
N ILE A 11 14.15 -7.84 4.40
CA ILE A 11 14.68 -7.42 3.10
C ILE A 11 16.00 -8.12 2.81
N SER A 12 16.90 -8.24 3.80
CA SER A 12 18.16 -8.97 3.66
C SER A 12 17.95 -10.46 3.39
N HIS A 13 16.99 -11.09 4.07
CA HIS A 13 16.66 -12.51 3.87
C HIS A 13 16.04 -12.76 2.48
N LYS A 14 15.21 -11.86 1.98
CA LYS A 14 14.70 -11.92 0.60
C LYS A 14 15.79 -11.72 -0.46
N ILE A 15 16.83 -10.96 -0.14
CA ILE A 15 18.02 -10.80 -1.01
C ILE A 15 18.87 -12.08 -1.02
N GLU A 16 19.08 -12.75 0.13
CA GLU A 16 19.81 -14.02 0.24
C GLU A 16 19.10 -15.17 -0.47
N LEU A 17 17.77 -15.17 -0.53
CA LEU A 17 16.97 -16.16 -1.24
C LEU A 17 16.93 -15.94 -2.77
N GLY A 18 17.67 -14.95 -3.30
CA GLY A 18 17.71 -14.66 -4.75
C GLY A 18 16.44 -14.04 -5.31
N LEU A 19 15.48 -13.66 -4.44
CA LEU A 19 14.20 -13.09 -4.83
C LEU A 19 14.30 -11.60 -5.20
N VAL A 20 15.40 -10.94 -4.84
CA VAL A 20 15.71 -9.56 -5.25
C VAL A 20 17.15 -9.48 -5.71
N GLN A 21 17.41 -9.40 -7.00
CA GLN A 21 18.74 -9.09 -7.53
C GLN A 21 19.00 -7.57 -7.42
N LYS A 22 20.05 -7.19 -6.67
CA LYS A 22 20.64 -5.84 -6.79
C LYS A 22 21.16 -5.67 -8.22
N ARG A 23 20.36 -5.13 -9.13
CA ARG A 23 20.87 -4.63 -10.39
C ARG A 23 21.68 -3.36 -10.12
N GLN A 24 22.98 -3.41 -10.33
CA GLN A 24 23.76 -2.19 -10.56
C GLN A 24 23.24 -1.54 -11.86
N VAL A 25 22.45 -0.50 -11.71
CA VAL A 25 22.04 0.35 -12.82
C VAL A 25 23.29 1.10 -13.28
N LYS A 26 23.91 0.67 -14.39
CA LYS A 26 24.87 1.50 -15.11
C LYS A 26 24.14 2.82 -15.43
N ARG A 27 24.65 3.93 -14.90
CA ARG A 27 24.21 5.27 -15.29
C ARG A 27 24.45 5.41 -16.80
N MET A 28 23.38 5.28 -17.57
CA MET A 28 23.36 5.78 -18.94
C MET A 28 23.28 7.31 -18.85
N SER A 29 24.18 8.00 -19.53
CA SER A 29 24.21 9.45 -19.69
C SER A 29 22.82 9.92 -20.15
N GLN A 30 22.21 10.79 -19.36
CA GLN A 30 20.89 11.36 -19.60
C GLN A 30 20.94 12.27 -20.84
N SER A 31 20.23 11.89 -21.88
CA SER A 31 19.56 12.88 -22.72
C SER A 31 18.28 13.27 -21.98
N THR A 32 18.23 14.48 -21.45
CA THR A 32 17.11 15.03 -20.69
C THR A 32 15.97 15.38 -21.64
N SER A 33 15.17 14.41 -22.06
CA SER A 33 13.78 14.69 -22.36
C SER A 33 13.11 14.88 -21.01
N LYS A 34 12.63 16.08 -20.70
CA LYS A 34 11.80 16.35 -19.52
C LYS A 34 10.58 15.45 -19.59
N VAL A 35 10.62 14.29 -18.93
CA VAL A 35 9.42 13.54 -18.64
C VAL A 35 8.58 14.45 -17.76
N ASN A 36 7.40 14.81 -18.24
CA ASN A 36 6.50 15.72 -17.54
C ASN A 36 5.84 14.92 -16.38
N GLN A 37 6.62 14.68 -15.32
CA GLN A 37 6.19 13.97 -14.14
C GLN A 37 5.25 14.85 -13.34
N LYS A 38 4.00 14.39 -13.13
CA LYS A 38 2.95 15.15 -12.46
C LYS A 38 3.04 15.11 -10.94
N PHE A 39 3.72 14.10 -10.39
CA PHE A 39 3.79 13.87 -8.95
C PHE A 39 5.25 13.83 -8.50
N GLU A 40 5.57 14.51 -7.42
CA GLU A 40 6.87 14.43 -6.76
C GLU A 40 6.90 13.33 -5.69
N TYR A 41 5.73 12.99 -5.15
CA TYR A 41 5.58 11.99 -4.10
C TYR A 41 4.54 10.94 -4.44
N LEU A 42 4.75 9.71 -3.96
CA LEU A 42 3.76 8.65 -3.93
C LEU A 42 3.53 8.16 -2.50
N ILE A 43 2.28 7.90 -2.16
CA ILE A 43 1.93 7.13 -0.98
C ILE A 43 1.55 5.74 -1.45
N VAL A 44 2.45 4.78 -1.26
CA VAL A 44 2.21 3.37 -1.60
C VAL A 44 1.55 2.70 -0.41
N LEU A 45 0.44 2.02 -0.65
CA LEU A 45 -0.27 1.24 0.35
C LEU A 45 -0.71 -0.12 -0.22
N ASP A 46 -0.88 -1.10 0.68
CA ASP A 46 -1.30 -2.47 0.36
C ASP A 46 -1.96 -3.06 1.60
N PHE A 47 -3.29 -3.17 1.61
CA PHE A 47 -4.02 -3.63 2.79
C PHE A 47 -3.98 -5.14 2.89
N GLU A 48 -3.80 -5.65 4.11
CA GLU A 48 -4.18 -7.02 4.41
C GLU A 48 -5.60 -7.05 4.99
N SER A 49 -6.36 -8.07 4.63
CA SER A 49 -7.74 -8.21 5.08
C SER A 49 -8.08 -9.63 5.53
N THR A 50 -9.17 -9.76 6.28
CA THR A 50 -9.72 -11.08 6.59
C THR A 50 -10.02 -11.85 5.31
N CYS A 51 -9.61 -13.11 5.25
CA CYS A 51 -9.79 -13.97 4.08
C CYS A 51 -10.00 -15.44 4.48
N TRP A 52 -10.49 -16.25 3.54
CA TRP A 52 -10.85 -17.65 3.75
C TRP A 52 -10.45 -18.48 2.53
N ASP A 53 -10.20 -19.77 2.72
CA ASP A 53 -9.94 -20.75 1.66
C ASP A 53 -11.20 -21.21 0.93
N THR A 54 -12.36 -21.00 1.56
CA THR A 54 -13.69 -21.23 0.98
C THR A 54 -14.37 -19.90 0.74
N TRP A 55 -15.37 -19.84 -0.14
CA TRP A 55 -16.11 -18.61 -0.44
C TRP A 55 -16.50 -17.88 0.85
N PRO A 56 -16.00 -16.68 1.09
CA PRO A 56 -16.47 -15.87 2.21
C PRO A 56 -17.93 -15.49 1.97
N PRO A 57 -18.69 -15.17 3.01
CA PRO A 57 -19.93 -14.44 2.86
C PRO A 57 -19.62 -13.19 2.03
N ALA A 58 -20.22 -13.07 0.85
CA ALA A 58 -19.83 -12.09 -0.17
C ALA A 58 -19.67 -10.69 0.42
N GLY A 59 -18.52 -10.09 0.23
CA GLY A 59 -18.24 -8.69 0.55
C GLY A 59 -17.95 -8.35 2.01
N GLN A 60 -17.53 -9.31 2.82
CA GLN A 60 -17.26 -9.11 4.26
C GLN A 60 -15.77 -9.10 4.64
N ASN A 61 -14.87 -8.85 3.69
CA ASN A 61 -13.48 -8.59 4.04
C ASN A 61 -13.40 -7.36 4.95
N GLU A 62 -12.62 -7.46 6.02
CA GLU A 62 -12.28 -6.37 6.92
C GLU A 62 -10.76 -6.16 6.88
N ILE A 63 -10.33 -4.92 6.79
CA ILE A 63 -8.90 -4.57 6.85
C ILE A 63 -8.37 -5.00 8.22
N ILE A 64 -7.24 -5.72 8.24
CA ILE A 64 -6.55 -6.18 9.44
C ILE A 64 -5.14 -5.60 9.58
N GLU A 65 -4.58 -5.07 8.49
CA GLU A 65 -3.33 -4.32 8.50
C GLU A 65 -3.42 -3.15 7.53
N PHE A 66 -2.93 -1.99 7.97
CA PHE A 66 -2.99 -0.74 7.23
C PHE A 66 -1.57 -0.14 7.11
N PRO A 67 -0.74 -0.65 6.19
CA PRO A 67 0.59 -0.12 5.93
C PRO A 67 0.54 0.94 4.84
N ALA A 68 1.34 2.00 4.98
CA ALA A 68 1.58 2.95 3.91
C ALA A 68 2.97 3.58 4.03
N VAL A 69 3.58 3.90 2.90
CA VAL A 69 4.88 4.57 2.86
C VAL A 69 4.83 5.79 1.94
N LEU A 70 5.42 6.90 2.37
CA LEU A 70 5.65 8.07 1.52
C LEU A 70 7.00 7.92 0.82
N LEU A 71 6.98 7.92 -0.51
CA LEU A 71 8.18 7.89 -1.37
C LEU A 71 8.42 9.26 -2.01
N ASP A 72 9.66 9.69 -2.00
CA ASP A 72 10.15 10.77 -2.86
C ASP A 72 10.59 10.19 -4.21
N LEU A 73 9.88 10.56 -5.28
CA LEU A 73 10.15 10.02 -6.62
C LEU A 73 11.45 10.54 -7.24
N SER A 74 12.00 11.64 -6.74
CA SER A 74 13.26 12.18 -7.23
C SER A 74 14.47 11.41 -6.72
N SER A 75 14.42 10.98 -5.46
CA SER A 75 15.51 10.25 -4.80
C SER A 75 15.26 8.73 -4.69
N GLY A 76 14.00 8.30 -4.78
CA GLY A 76 13.58 6.93 -4.51
C GLY A 76 13.60 6.55 -3.03
N ASN A 77 13.73 7.53 -2.13
CA ASN A 77 13.80 7.27 -0.69
C ASN A 77 12.42 7.22 -0.06
N THR A 78 12.25 6.34 0.92
CA THR A 78 11.12 6.38 1.86
C THR A 78 11.34 7.53 2.83
N LEU A 79 10.36 8.44 2.90
CA LEU A 79 10.41 9.63 3.76
C LEU A 79 9.66 9.46 5.07
N SER A 80 8.60 8.64 5.06
CA SER A 80 7.75 8.38 6.23
C SER A 80 6.98 7.09 6.03
N GLU A 81 6.62 6.46 7.14
CA GLU A 81 5.85 5.22 7.15
C GLU A 81 4.68 5.36 8.11
N PHE A 82 3.58 4.72 7.77
CA PHE A 82 2.40 4.51 8.62
C PHE A 82 2.14 3.03 8.69
N HIS A 83 1.89 2.52 9.88
CA HIS A 83 1.56 1.11 10.07
C HIS A 83 0.68 0.95 11.31
N GLU A 84 -0.50 0.34 11.12
CA GLU A 84 -1.40 -0.03 12.20
C GLU A 84 -2.02 -1.40 11.94
N TYR A 85 -2.16 -2.21 12.97
CA TYR A 85 -3.05 -3.35 12.93
C TYR A 85 -4.47 -2.88 13.20
N VAL A 86 -5.42 -3.37 12.39
CA VAL A 86 -6.82 -3.01 12.48
C VAL A 86 -7.62 -4.19 13.03
N LYS A 87 -8.42 -3.91 14.05
CA LYS A 87 -9.25 -4.93 14.70
C LYS A 87 -10.52 -5.19 13.88
N PRO A 88 -10.68 -6.40 13.31
CA PRO A 88 -11.92 -6.78 12.64
C PRO A 88 -13.06 -6.88 13.66
N THR A 89 -14.23 -6.36 13.32
CA THR A 89 -15.38 -6.27 14.23
C THR A 89 -16.56 -7.13 13.80
N GLU A 90 -16.63 -7.52 12.54
CA GLU A 90 -17.67 -8.38 11.97
C GLU A 90 -17.23 -9.85 12.02
N GLN A 91 -15.95 -10.12 11.70
CA GLN A 91 -15.31 -11.43 11.72
C GLN A 91 -14.04 -11.38 12.57
N SER A 92 -14.23 -11.31 13.89
CA SER A 92 -13.14 -11.07 14.85
C SER A 92 -12.08 -12.18 14.91
N ILE A 93 -12.41 -13.40 14.50
CA ILE A 93 -11.49 -14.55 14.53
C ILE A 93 -10.92 -14.78 13.14
N LEU A 94 -9.61 -14.65 13.00
CA LEU A 94 -8.91 -14.93 11.76
C LEU A 94 -8.95 -16.41 11.42
N SER A 95 -9.29 -16.74 10.18
CA SER A 95 -9.19 -18.11 9.68
C SER A 95 -7.73 -18.60 9.68
N SER A 96 -7.52 -19.91 9.72
CA SER A 96 -6.18 -20.48 9.58
C SER A 96 -5.56 -20.12 8.22
N PHE A 97 -6.40 -20.03 7.17
CA PHE A 97 -5.99 -19.60 5.85
C PHE A 97 -5.47 -18.16 5.87
N CYS A 98 -6.23 -17.23 6.49
CA CYS A 98 -5.84 -15.83 6.60
C CYS A 98 -4.49 -15.67 7.33
N LYS A 99 -4.33 -16.32 8.49
CA LYS A 99 -3.08 -16.30 9.25
C LYS A 99 -1.88 -16.84 8.46
N ASN A 100 -2.08 -17.91 7.70
CA ASN A 100 -1.02 -18.50 6.88
C ASN A 100 -0.67 -17.63 5.67
N LEU A 101 -1.66 -16.98 5.05
CA LEU A 101 -1.47 -16.15 3.86
C LEU A 101 -0.81 -14.82 4.21
N THR A 102 -1.33 -14.13 5.24
CA THR A 102 -0.88 -12.78 5.60
C THR A 102 0.29 -12.79 6.59
N GLY A 103 0.46 -13.87 7.35
CA GLY A 103 1.40 -13.94 8.47
C GLY A 103 0.94 -13.19 9.72
N ILE A 104 -0.27 -12.59 9.69
CA ILE A 104 -0.80 -11.81 10.80
C ILE A 104 -1.42 -12.74 11.83
N THR A 105 -1.09 -12.52 13.11
CA THR A 105 -1.59 -13.33 14.22
C THR A 105 -2.88 -12.78 14.81
N GLN A 106 -3.62 -13.61 15.55
CA GLN A 106 -4.82 -13.18 16.25
C GLN A 106 -4.51 -12.10 17.30
N GLU A 107 -3.39 -12.25 18.01
CA GLU A 107 -2.96 -11.31 19.05
C GLU A 107 -2.70 -9.91 18.48
N GLN A 108 -2.13 -9.81 17.26
CA GLN A 108 -1.89 -8.53 16.59
C GLN A 108 -3.20 -7.80 16.29
N VAL A 109 -4.19 -8.49 15.71
CA VAL A 109 -5.48 -7.86 15.41
C VAL A 109 -6.34 -7.61 16.65
N ASP A 110 -6.22 -8.45 17.69
CA ASP A 110 -6.92 -8.23 18.97
C ASP A 110 -6.41 -6.98 19.69
N ALA A 111 -5.10 -6.71 19.58
CA ALA A 111 -4.46 -5.49 20.06
C ALA A 111 -4.64 -4.29 19.12
N GLY A 112 -5.11 -4.52 17.90
CA GLY A 112 -5.31 -3.50 16.88
C GLY A 112 -6.43 -2.51 17.22
N ILE A 113 -6.48 -1.43 16.47
CA ILE A 113 -7.48 -0.36 16.64
C ILE A 113 -8.64 -0.54 15.65
N PRO A 114 -9.88 -0.06 15.98
CA PRO A 114 -10.98 -0.07 15.01
C PRO A 114 -10.65 0.74 13.75
N LEU A 115 -11.17 0.34 12.57
CA LEU A 115 -10.92 1.02 11.30
C LEU A 115 -11.19 2.53 11.36
N GLY A 116 -12.26 2.96 12.01
CA GLY A 116 -12.58 4.38 12.14
C GLY A 116 -11.48 5.18 12.85
N ALA A 117 -10.88 4.61 13.92
CA ALA A 117 -9.75 5.22 14.62
C ALA A 117 -8.49 5.23 13.74
N CYS A 118 -8.23 4.12 13.02
CA CYS A 118 -7.12 4.03 12.06
C CYS A 118 -7.22 5.12 10.98
N LEU A 119 -8.40 5.33 10.40
CA LEU A 119 -8.64 6.39 9.40
C LEU A 119 -8.40 7.79 9.95
N CYS A 120 -8.73 8.05 11.23
CA CYS A 120 -8.43 9.33 11.89
C CYS A 120 -6.92 9.51 12.06
N LEU A 121 -6.20 8.49 12.53
CA LEU A 121 -4.74 8.54 12.67
C LEU A 121 -4.06 8.71 11.32
N PHE A 122 -4.48 7.97 10.31
CA PHE A 122 -3.97 8.09 8.95
C PHE A 122 -4.20 9.49 8.38
N SER A 123 -5.41 10.06 8.56
CA SER A 123 -5.72 11.42 8.11
C SER A 123 -4.81 12.46 8.79
N SER A 124 -4.52 12.29 10.08
CA SER A 124 -3.60 13.16 10.81
C SER A 124 -2.15 13.00 10.31
N TRP A 125 -1.73 11.77 9.96
CA TRP A 125 -0.42 11.50 9.34
C TRP A 125 -0.32 12.19 7.98
N ILE A 126 -1.34 12.05 7.11
CA ILE A 126 -1.41 12.74 5.81
C ILE A 126 -1.32 14.25 5.97
N GLN A 127 -2.06 14.84 6.90
CA GLN A 127 -2.04 16.28 7.13
C GLN A 127 -0.62 16.75 7.50
N LYS A 128 0.04 16.08 8.43
CA LYS A 128 1.42 16.41 8.82
C LYS A 128 2.38 16.33 7.64
N LEU A 129 2.25 15.32 6.78
CA LEU A 129 3.10 15.18 5.60
C LEU A 129 2.84 16.30 4.59
N CYS A 130 1.58 16.65 4.33
CA CYS A 130 1.22 17.76 3.44
C CYS A 130 1.82 19.07 3.92
N GLU A 131 1.80 19.33 5.22
CA GLU A 131 2.41 20.53 5.83
C GLU A 131 3.95 20.49 5.74
N GLN A 132 4.55 19.36 6.11
CA GLN A 132 6.02 19.20 6.17
C GLN A 132 6.68 19.28 4.79
N TYR A 133 6.09 18.64 3.79
CA TYR A 133 6.67 18.54 2.44
C TYR A 133 6.06 19.53 1.45
N GLN A 134 5.10 20.37 1.89
CA GLN A 134 4.38 21.35 1.06
C GLN A 134 3.75 20.67 -0.18
N MET A 135 3.08 19.53 0.05
CA MET A 135 2.50 18.72 -1.02
C MET A 135 0.97 18.73 -0.97
N SER A 136 0.34 18.54 -2.14
CA SER A 136 -1.11 18.54 -2.30
C SER A 136 -1.58 17.37 -3.15
N PHE A 137 -2.74 16.81 -2.83
CA PHE A 137 -3.47 15.87 -3.69
C PHE A 137 -4.17 16.60 -4.84
N ASN A 138 -4.39 17.92 -4.73
CA ASN A 138 -5.02 18.70 -5.78
C ASN A 138 -3.98 19.22 -6.78
N ILE A 139 -3.93 18.59 -7.95
CA ILE A 139 -2.99 18.95 -9.04
C ILE A 139 -3.25 20.33 -9.68
N SER A 140 -4.37 20.98 -9.36
CA SER A 140 -4.69 22.32 -9.85
C SER A 140 -4.07 23.42 -8.99
N VAL A 141 -3.56 23.09 -7.81
CA VAL A 141 -2.86 24.02 -6.93
C VAL A 141 -1.38 24.02 -7.28
N PRO A 142 -0.73 25.19 -7.48
CA PRO A 142 0.71 25.21 -7.71
C PRO A 142 1.49 24.62 -6.53
N GLY A 143 2.54 23.84 -6.81
CA GLY A 143 3.39 23.23 -5.79
C GLY A 143 3.72 21.78 -6.11
N LYS A 144 4.14 21.06 -5.08
CA LYS A 144 4.44 19.63 -5.16
C LYS A 144 3.17 18.81 -5.04
N HIS A 145 3.11 17.73 -5.79
CA HIS A 145 1.92 16.89 -5.82
C HIS A 145 2.21 15.48 -5.33
N VAL A 146 1.19 14.89 -4.68
CA VAL A 146 1.20 13.53 -4.18
C VAL A 146 -0.05 12.80 -4.65
N THR A 147 0.07 11.50 -4.89
CA THR A 147 -1.06 10.61 -5.11
C THR A 147 -0.81 9.26 -4.46
N PHE A 148 -1.85 8.47 -4.31
CA PHE A 148 -1.72 7.07 -3.87
C PHE A 148 -1.27 6.18 -5.03
N ALA A 149 -0.63 5.08 -4.66
CA ALA A 149 -0.32 3.98 -5.55
C ALA A 149 -0.64 2.65 -4.85
N THR A 150 -1.40 1.79 -5.53
CA THR A 150 -1.76 0.45 -5.07
C THR A 150 -1.41 -0.56 -6.15
N TRP A 151 -1.27 -1.84 -5.78
CA TRP A 151 -1.03 -2.86 -6.79
C TRP A 151 -2.20 -2.98 -7.77
N SER A 152 -3.43 -2.82 -7.28
CA SER A 152 -4.67 -2.86 -8.09
C SER A 152 -5.74 -1.94 -7.50
N ASP A 153 -6.89 -1.87 -8.15
CA ASP A 153 -8.05 -1.13 -7.64
C ASP A 153 -8.65 -1.74 -6.36
N TRP A 154 -8.27 -2.97 -6.01
CA TRP A 154 -8.91 -3.73 -4.93
C TRP A 154 -8.84 -3.02 -3.57
N ASP A 155 -7.70 -2.48 -3.21
CA ASP A 155 -7.47 -1.84 -1.90
C ASP A 155 -8.44 -0.69 -1.64
N LEU A 156 -8.43 0.31 -2.51
CA LEU A 156 -9.15 1.57 -2.30
C LEU A 156 -10.58 1.56 -2.85
N GLN A 157 -10.80 0.88 -3.98
CA GLN A 157 -12.11 0.83 -4.62
C GLN A 157 -13.02 -0.23 -4.02
N ILE A 158 -12.48 -1.37 -3.60
CA ILE A 158 -13.26 -2.51 -3.12
C ILE A 158 -13.14 -2.66 -1.62
N CYS A 159 -11.95 -2.95 -1.09
CA CYS A 159 -11.75 -3.30 0.31
C CYS A 159 -12.15 -2.14 1.23
N LEU A 160 -11.44 -1.02 1.16
CA LEU A 160 -11.71 0.14 2.01
C LEU A 160 -13.10 0.73 1.77
N HIS A 161 -13.50 0.87 0.49
CA HIS A 161 -14.78 1.50 0.16
C HIS A 161 -15.97 0.70 0.70
N ARG A 162 -15.99 -0.61 0.49
CA ARG A 162 -17.09 -1.48 0.97
C ARG A 162 -17.13 -1.58 2.49
N GLU A 163 -15.98 -1.66 3.14
CA GLU A 163 -15.92 -1.70 4.60
C GLU A 163 -16.40 -0.38 5.21
N CYS A 164 -15.97 0.78 4.66
CA CYS A 164 -16.49 2.07 5.09
C CYS A 164 -18.01 2.17 4.93
N LEU A 165 -18.58 1.69 3.81
CA LEU A 165 -20.03 1.67 3.59
C LEU A 165 -20.75 0.81 4.64
N ARG A 166 -20.29 -0.42 4.86
CA ARG A 166 -20.93 -1.34 5.83
C ARG A 166 -20.90 -0.79 7.24
N LYS A 167 -19.76 -0.21 7.65
CA LYS A 167 -19.54 0.32 8.99
C LYS A 167 -20.03 1.77 9.15
N GLN A 168 -20.65 2.35 8.12
CA GLN A 168 -21.11 3.76 8.10
C GLN A 168 -19.99 4.75 8.44
N LEU A 169 -18.77 4.46 7.99
CA LEU A 169 -17.61 5.32 8.14
C LEU A 169 -17.48 6.22 6.91
N LYS A 170 -17.11 7.49 7.13
CA LYS A 170 -16.77 8.40 6.04
C LYS A 170 -15.38 8.04 5.49
N LYS A 171 -15.30 7.52 4.24
CA LYS A 171 -14.03 7.36 3.54
C LYS A 171 -13.44 8.74 3.24
N PRO A 172 -12.20 9.06 3.67
CA PRO A 172 -11.55 10.32 3.33
C PRO A 172 -11.45 10.53 1.81
N GLU A 173 -11.64 11.78 1.37
CA GLU A 173 -11.74 12.11 -0.07
C GLU A 173 -10.44 11.87 -0.83
N PHE A 174 -9.29 12.01 -0.17
CA PHE A 174 -7.99 11.77 -0.79
C PHE A 174 -7.81 10.32 -1.29
N PHE A 175 -8.57 9.34 -0.77
CA PHE A 175 -8.57 7.96 -1.27
C PHE A 175 -9.39 7.75 -2.55
N ASN A 176 -9.90 8.79 -3.17
CA ASN A 176 -10.69 8.64 -4.40
C ASN A 176 -9.84 8.66 -5.68
N TYR A 177 -8.53 8.92 -5.56
CA TYR A 177 -7.61 8.98 -6.69
C TYR A 177 -6.34 8.20 -6.35
N TRP A 178 -5.95 7.26 -7.23
CA TRP A 178 -4.75 6.44 -7.08
C TRP A 178 -4.22 6.00 -8.44
N ILE A 179 -2.99 5.51 -8.45
CA ILE A 179 -2.35 4.85 -9.58
C ILE A 179 -2.46 3.33 -9.36
N ASP A 180 -3.12 2.63 -10.28
CA ASP A 180 -3.08 1.16 -10.36
C ASP A 180 -1.75 0.75 -11.02
N ILE A 181 -0.79 0.28 -10.19
CA ILE A 181 0.55 -0.09 -10.64
C ILE A 181 0.50 -1.31 -11.58
N ARG A 182 -0.41 -2.25 -11.35
CA ARG A 182 -0.58 -3.43 -12.19
C ARG A 182 -0.95 -3.04 -13.63
N ASN A 183 -1.91 -2.14 -13.78
CA ASN A 183 -2.31 -1.66 -15.11
C ASN A 183 -1.20 -0.88 -15.80
N PHE A 184 -0.42 -0.11 -15.03
CA PHE A 184 0.76 0.59 -15.55
C PHE A 184 1.84 -0.41 -16.04
N THR A 185 2.11 -1.48 -15.26
CA THR A 185 3.10 -2.51 -15.64
C THR A 185 2.62 -3.35 -16.83
N ILE A 186 1.32 -3.68 -16.93
CA ILE A 186 0.75 -4.37 -18.10
C ILE A 186 0.90 -3.51 -19.37
N GLY A 187 0.72 -2.19 -19.25
CA GLY A 187 0.97 -1.25 -20.35
C GLY A 187 2.44 -1.26 -20.81
N LEU A 188 3.39 -1.34 -19.88
CA LEU A 188 4.82 -1.46 -20.15
C LEU A 188 5.19 -2.86 -20.68
N GLN A 189 4.58 -3.94 -20.16
CA GLN A 189 4.81 -5.31 -20.59
C GLN A 189 4.38 -5.56 -22.03
N LYS A 190 3.28 -4.96 -22.48
CA LYS A 190 2.88 -4.97 -23.90
C LYS A 190 3.91 -4.28 -24.80
N ALA A 191 4.77 -3.46 -24.21
CA ALA A 191 5.84 -2.77 -24.92
C ALA A 191 7.22 -3.47 -24.83
N TRP A 192 7.57 -4.19 -23.73
CA TRP A 192 8.99 -4.54 -23.51
C TRP A 192 9.33 -5.79 -22.65
N LEU A 193 8.43 -6.56 -22.05
CA LEU A 193 8.84 -7.63 -21.12
C LEU A 193 8.04 -8.93 -21.23
N GLU A 194 8.76 -10.06 -21.23
CA GLU A 194 8.22 -11.40 -21.00
C GLU A 194 7.71 -11.56 -19.55
N PRO A 195 6.71 -12.43 -19.32
CA PRO A 195 6.00 -12.49 -18.03
C PRO A 195 6.90 -12.99 -16.90
N CYS A 196 7.11 -12.17 -15.90
CA CYS A 196 7.69 -12.59 -14.63
C CYS A 196 6.66 -13.43 -13.86
N LYS A 197 6.93 -14.73 -13.70
CA LYS A 197 6.03 -15.77 -13.13
C LYS A 197 5.81 -15.68 -11.61
N ILE A 198 5.95 -14.52 -10.98
CA ILE A 198 5.98 -14.43 -9.51
C ILE A 198 4.59 -14.16 -8.87
N TRP A 199 3.54 -13.82 -9.64
CA TRP A 199 2.25 -13.40 -9.09
C TRP A 199 1.03 -14.26 -9.50
N ALA A 200 1.23 -15.57 -9.68
CA ALA A 200 0.17 -16.48 -10.15
C ALA A 200 -0.75 -17.04 -9.04
N TYR A 201 -0.81 -16.45 -7.84
CA TYR A 201 -1.59 -17.00 -6.72
C TYR A 201 -2.74 -16.12 -6.21
N HIS A 202 -3.14 -15.08 -6.93
CA HIS A 202 -4.30 -14.27 -6.56
C HIS A 202 -5.30 -14.16 -7.72
N LEU A 203 -5.88 -15.29 -8.11
CA LEU A 203 -7.16 -15.39 -8.84
C LEU A 203 -8.09 -16.31 -8.08
#